data_3a2d7944d1202b0d86dc8d3837cac7e7
#
_entry.id   3a2d7944d1202b0d86dc8d3837cac7e7
#
_cell.length_a   1.000
_cell.length_b   1.000
_cell.length_c   1.000
_cell.angle_alpha   90.00
_cell.angle_beta   90.00
_cell.angle_gamma   90.00
#
_symmetry.space_group_name_H-M   'P 1'
#
loop_
_entity.id
_entity.type
_entity.pdbx_description
1 polymer ?
#
loop_
_entity_poly.entity_id
_entity_poly.type
_entity_poly.pdbx_seq_one_letter_code
_entity_poly.pdbx_strand_id
1 'polypeptide(L)'
;MIESIKDLLQKEAQAVLNIPVTDAYEKAVDLIIEQICIKKGKLVTSGMGKAGQIAMNIATTFCSTGIPSVFLHPSEAQHGDLGILQENDLLLLISNSGKTREIVELTQLAHNLNPGLKFIVITGNPDSPLADESDVCLSTGKPA
;
A
#
# COMPACT_ATOMS: atom_id res chain seq x y z
N MET A 1 30.74 19.20 3.38
CA MET A 1 30.06 18.32 2.38
C MET A 1 30.10 16.84 2.79
N ILE A 2 31.26 16.25 2.99
CA ILE A 2 31.38 14.83 3.36
C ILE A 2 30.66 14.51 4.68
N GLU A 3 30.84 15.33 5.71
CA GLU A 3 30.14 15.14 6.99
C GLU A 3 28.62 15.25 6.86
N SER A 4 28.15 16.17 6.01
CA SER A 4 26.72 16.29 5.74
C SER A 4 26.15 15.05 5.04
N ILE A 5 26.93 14.40 4.16
CA ILE A 5 26.53 13.17 3.50
C ILE A 5 26.47 12.02 4.52
N LYS A 6 27.46 11.92 5.39
CA LYS A 6 27.47 10.90 6.45
C LYS A 6 26.29 11.07 7.40
N ASP A 7 25.99 12.31 7.81
CA ASP A 7 24.85 12.63 8.67
C ASP A 7 23.54 12.23 8.01
N LEU A 8 23.38 12.54 6.72
CA LEU A 8 22.18 12.11 5.96
C LEU A 8 22.02 10.60 5.94
N LEU A 9 23.09 9.87 5.62
CA LEU A 9 23.05 8.41 5.58
C LEU A 9 22.71 7.81 6.94
N GLN A 10 23.25 8.37 8.02
CA GLN A 10 22.90 7.93 9.37
C GLN A 10 21.44 8.18 9.72
N LYS A 11 20.92 9.34 9.34
CA LYS A 11 19.50 9.67 9.56
C LYS A 11 18.58 8.73 8.78
N GLU A 12 18.91 8.45 7.53
CA GLU A 12 18.14 7.51 6.71
C GLU A 12 18.20 6.09 7.30
N ALA A 13 19.36 5.63 7.70
CA ALA A 13 19.50 4.32 8.34
C ALA A 13 18.68 4.25 9.64
N GLN A 14 18.72 5.29 10.45
CA GLN A 14 17.95 5.35 11.69
C GLN A 14 16.44 5.36 11.41
N ALA A 15 16.00 6.06 10.37
CA ALA A 15 14.59 6.07 9.98
C ALA A 15 14.09 4.67 9.60
N VAL A 16 14.92 3.89 8.90
CA VAL A 16 14.60 2.49 8.57
C VAL A 16 14.55 1.63 9.85
N LEU A 17 15.50 1.80 10.75
CA LEU A 17 15.54 1.05 12.02
C LEU A 17 14.36 1.38 12.94
N ASN A 18 13.78 2.57 12.78
CA ASN A 18 12.63 3.01 13.58
C ASN A 18 11.29 2.48 13.07
N ILE A 19 11.26 1.79 11.93
CA ILE A 19 10.02 1.20 11.41
C ILE A 19 9.50 0.17 12.41
N PRO A 20 8.25 0.32 12.90
CA PRO A 20 7.69 -0.65 13.83
C PRO A 20 7.53 -2.02 13.19
N VAL A 21 8.07 -3.05 13.84
CA VAL A 21 7.87 -4.43 13.42
C VAL A 21 6.83 -5.05 14.36
N THR A 22 5.64 -5.28 13.84
CA THR A 22 4.49 -5.78 14.60
C THR A 22 3.90 -7.03 13.94
N ASP A 23 2.88 -7.62 14.55
CA ASP A 23 2.12 -8.74 13.96
C ASP A 23 1.34 -8.35 12.70
N ALA A 24 1.25 -7.06 12.39
CA ALA A 24 0.63 -6.57 11.15
C ALA A 24 1.31 -7.14 9.90
N TYR A 25 2.61 -7.39 9.95
CA TYR A 25 3.34 -8.02 8.83
C TYR A 25 2.84 -9.44 8.57
N GLU A 26 2.65 -10.23 9.62
CA GLU A 26 2.11 -11.60 9.47
C GLU A 26 0.69 -11.56 8.94
N LYS A 27 -0.14 -10.64 9.45
CA LYS A 27 -1.52 -10.44 8.96
C LYS A 27 -1.55 -10.05 7.50
N ALA A 28 -0.63 -9.19 7.06
CA ALA A 28 -0.53 -8.80 5.65
C ALA A 28 -0.16 -10.01 4.77
N VAL A 29 0.80 -10.81 5.18
CA VAL A 29 1.20 -12.02 4.46
C VAL A 29 0.05 -13.02 4.38
N ASP A 30 -0.64 -13.27 5.49
CA ASP A 30 -1.79 -14.17 5.53
C ASP A 30 -2.90 -13.71 4.58
N LEU A 31 -3.15 -12.41 4.53
CA LEU A 31 -4.16 -11.83 3.64
C LEU A 31 -3.78 -11.98 2.16
N ILE A 32 -2.51 -11.79 1.83
CA ILE A 32 -1.98 -12.02 0.47
C ILE A 32 -2.14 -13.48 0.08
N ILE A 33 -1.76 -14.40 0.95
CA ILE A 33 -1.89 -15.83 0.69
C ILE A 33 -3.36 -16.21 0.47
N GLU A 34 -4.25 -15.76 1.35
CA GLU A 34 -5.67 -16.07 1.24
C GLU A 34 -6.28 -15.54 -0.06
N GLN A 35 -6.12 -14.26 -0.33
CA GLN A 35 -6.79 -13.61 -1.46
C GLN A 35 -6.18 -13.99 -2.81
N ILE A 36 -4.87 -14.14 -2.89
CA ILE A 36 -4.19 -14.32 -4.17
C ILE A 36 -3.83 -15.78 -4.42
N CYS A 37 -3.19 -16.44 -3.45
CA CYS A 37 -2.75 -17.81 -3.65
C CYS A 37 -3.91 -18.81 -3.56
N ILE A 38 -4.84 -18.62 -2.64
CA ILE A 38 -5.98 -19.53 -2.41
C ILE A 38 -7.17 -19.14 -3.28
N LYS A 39 -7.64 -17.89 -3.16
CA LYS A 39 -8.84 -17.40 -3.87
C LYS A 39 -8.57 -16.98 -5.31
N LYS A 40 -7.32 -16.96 -5.75
CA LYS A 40 -6.92 -16.65 -7.14
C LYS A 40 -7.22 -15.22 -7.59
N GLY A 41 -7.26 -14.28 -6.65
CA GLY A 41 -7.24 -12.86 -6.97
C GLY A 41 -5.86 -12.37 -7.38
N LYS A 42 -5.72 -11.05 -7.50
CA LYS A 42 -4.44 -10.38 -7.75
C LYS A 42 -4.22 -9.25 -6.75
N LEU A 43 -2.97 -8.84 -6.61
CA LEU A 43 -2.61 -7.67 -5.83
C LEU A 43 -2.74 -6.42 -6.72
N VAL A 44 -3.50 -5.44 -6.28
CA VAL A 44 -3.62 -4.14 -6.96
C VAL A 44 -2.99 -3.09 -6.07
N THR A 45 -1.91 -2.49 -6.53
CA THR A 45 -1.19 -1.46 -5.77
C THR A 45 -1.56 -0.08 -6.26
N SER A 46 -1.58 0.91 -5.37
CA SER A 46 -1.91 2.28 -5.74
C SER A 46 -1.25 3.30 -4.83
N GLY A 47 -1.02 4.47 -5.36
CA GLY A 47 -0.42 5.61 -4.65
C GLY A 47 -0.30 6.80 -5.59
N MET A 48 -0.16 8.00 -5.03
CA MET A 48 0.02 9.24 -5.77
C MET A 48 1.48 9.70 -5.74
N GLY A 49 1.96 10.30 -6.81
CA GLY A 49 3.29 10.88 -6.88
C GLY A 49 4.40 9.87 -6.57
N LYS A 50 5.26 10.18 -5.60
CA LYS A 50 6.35 9.28 -5.19
C LYS A 50 5.84 7.99 -4.58
N ALA A 51 4.77 8.04 -3.81
CA ALA A 51 4.10 6.84 -3.29
C ALA A 51 3.59 5.94 -4.44
N GLY A 52 3.12 6.53 -5.53
CA GLY A 52 2.72 5.80 -6.74
C GLY A 52 3.89 5.09 -7.39
N GLN A 53 5.06 5.70 -7.46
CA GLN A 53 6.28 5.07 -7.98
C GLN A 53 6.70 3.86 -7.14
N ILE A 54 6.61 3.98 -5.82
CA ILE A 54 6.87 2.87 -4.91
C ILE A 54 5.83 1.75 -5.12
N ALA A 55 4.56 2.10 -5.26
CA ALA A 55 3.49 1.13 -5.52
C ALA A 55 3.71 0.38 -6.84
N MET A 56 4.17 1.05 -7.91
CA MET A 56 4.56 0.39 -9.15
C MET A 56 5.71 -0.59 -8.96
N ASN A 57 6.73 -0.21 -8.20
CA ASN A 57 7.87 -1.08 -7.91
C ASN A 57 7.43 -2.32 -7.09
N ILE A 58 6.54 -2.14 -6.15
CA ILE A 58 5.97 -3.26 -5.37
C ILE A 58 5.24 -4.23 -6.30
N ALA A 59 4.38 -3.73 -7.17
CA ALA A 59 3.65 -4.58 -8.13
C ALA A 59 4.61 -5.38 -9.01
N THR A 60 5.63 -4.74 -9.56
CA THR A 60 6.65 -5.40 -10.40
C THR A 60 7.41 -6.46 -9.60
N THR A 61 7.77 -6.17 -8.36
CA THR A 61 8.51 -7.10 -7.50
C THR A 61 7.66 -8.34 -7.19
N PHE A 62 6.38 -8.16 -6.84
CA PHE A 62 5.48 -9.29 -6.62
C PHE A 62 5.31 -10.14 -7.88
N CYS A 63 5.12 -9.51 -9.05
CA CYS A 63 5.06 -10.24 -10.32
C CYS A 63 6.29 -11.11 -10.55
N SER A 64 7.49 -10.59 -10.23
CA SER A 64 8.73 -11.35 -10.39
C SER A 64 8.82 -12.58 -9.48
N THR A 65 8.04 -12.63 -8.42
CA THR A 65 7.96 -13.77 -7.49
C THR A 65 6.79 -14.71 -7.80
N GLY A 66 6.04 -14.46 -8.85
CA GLY A 66 4.90 -15.29 -9.24
C GLY A 66 3.56 -14.87 -8.62
N ILE A 67 3.51 -13.74 -7.92
CA ILE A 67 2.28 -13.18 -7.37
C ILE A 67 1.68 -12.19 -8.38
N PRO A 68 0.52 -12.48 -8.99
CA PRO A 68 -0.10 -11.57 -9.95
C PRO A 68 -0.37 -10.21 -9.32
N SER A 69 0.22 -9.16 -9.87
CA SER A 69 0.12 -7.81 -9.32
C SER A 69 0.06 -6.78 -10.44
N VAL A 70 -0.68 -5.70 -10.20
CA VAL A 70 -0.81 -4.59 -11.13
C VAL A 70 -0.92 -3.28 -10.36
N PHE A 71 -0.34 -2.23 -10.93
CA PHE A 71 -0.51 -0.87 -10.41
C PHE A 71 -1.76 -0.24 -11.02
N LEU A 72 -2.56 0.42 -10.17
CA LEU A 72 -3.73 1.20 -10.55
C LEU A 72 -3.52 2.65 -10.13
N HIS A 73 -3.43 3.57 -11.10
CA HIS A 73 -3.32 4.98 -10.78
C HIS A 73 -4.64 5.49 -10.18
N PRO A 74 -4.64 6.15 -9.02
CA PRO A 74 -5.88 6.53 -8.33
C PRO A 74 -6.77 7.46 -9.14
N SER A 75 -6.18 8.40 -9.88
CA SER A 75 -6.94 9.32 -10.74
C SER A 75 -7.56 8.61 -11.93
N GLU A 76 -6.86 7.65 -12.55
CA GLU A 76 -7.38 6.87 -13.67
C GLU A 76 -8.49 5.92 -13.24
N ALA A 77 -8.46 5.45 -11.99
CA ALA A 77 -9.54 4.64 -11.44
C ALA A 77 -10.88 5.36 -11.48
N GLN A 78 -10.88 6.67 -11.28
CA GLN A 78 -12.09 7.50 -11.36
C GLN A 78 -12.59 7.68 -12.79
N HIS A 79 -11.75 7.44 -13.79
CA HIS A 79 -12.01 7.63 -15.22
C HIS A 79 -12.20 6.32 -16.00
N GLY A 80 -12.44 5.21 -15.30
CA GLY A 80 -12.78 3.93 -15.94
C GLY A 80 -11.90 2.76 -15.60
N ASP A 81 -10.67 2.98 -15.12
CA ASP A 81 -9.74 1.90 -14.83
C ASP A 81 -10.11 1.07 -13.59
N LEU A 82 -11.11 1.51 -12.83
CA LEU A 82 -11.58 0.80 -11.65
C LEU A 82 -12.09 -0.63 -11.98
N GLY A 83 -12.50 -0.85 -13.23
CA GLY A 83 -12.92 -2.18 -13.71
C GLY A 83 -11.83 -3.25 -13.66
N ILE A 84 -10.57 -2.87 -13.45
CA ILE A 84 -9.49 -3.84 -13.23
C ILE A 84 -9.67 -4.62 -11.92
N LEU A 85 -10.37 -4.04 -10.95
CA LEU A 85 -10.65 -4.69 -9.69
C LEU A 85 -11.72 -5.78 -9.88
N GLN A 86 -11.38 -6.96 -9.42
CA GLN A 86 -12.25 -8.13 -9.49
C GLN A 86 -12.52 -8.66 -8.08
N GLU A 87 -13.51 -9.51 -7.97
CA GLU A 87 -13.77 -10.25 -6.73
C GLU A 87 -12.49 -11.00 -6.31
N ASN A 88 -12.21 -11.03 -5.02
CA ASN A 88 -11.02 -11.64 -4.41
C ASN A 88 -9.70 -10.88 -4.62
N ASP A 89 -9.70 -9.75 -5.32
CA ASP A 89 -8.50 -8.91 -5.38
C ASP A 89 -8.18 -8.29 -4.02
N LEU A 90 -6.92 -7.96 -3.83
CA LEU A 90 -6.42 -7.30 -2.64
C LEU A 90 -5.82 -5.96 -3.05
N LEU A 91 -6.26 -4.87 -2.42
CA LEU A 91 -5.64 -3.56 -2.60
C LEU A 91 -4.47 -3.38 -1.64
N LEU A 92 -3.38 -2.83 -2.13
CA LEU A 92 -2.27 -2.33 -1.33
C LEU A 92 -2.05 -0.86 -1.65
N LEU A 93 -2.35 -0.02 -0.68
CA LEU A 93 -2.38 1.43 -0.85
C LEU A 93 -1.24 2.07 -0.07
N ILE A 94 -0.57 3.03 -0.70
CA ILE A 94 0.50 3.79 -0.06
C ILE A 94 0.09 5.25 0.05
N SER A 95 0.02 5.76 1.27
CA SER A 95 -0.27 7.15 1.56
C SER A 95 0.44 7.58 2.84
N ASN A 96 1.47 8.39 2.72
CA ASN A 96 2.24 8.81 3.89
C ASN A 96 1.38 9.56 4.90
N SER A 97 0.52 10.48 4.46
CA SER A 97 -0.40 11.21 5.34
C SER A 97 -1.59 10.38 5.81
N GLY A 98 -1.94 9.33 5.08
CA GLY A 98 -3.18 8.57 5.26
C GLY A 98 -4.44 9.38 4.92
N LYS A 99 -4.27 10.53 4.26
CA LYS A 99 -5.34 11.48 3.92
C LYS A 99 -5.32 11.87 2.45
N THR A 100 -4.52 11.20 1.63
CA THR A 100 -4.44 11.48 0.19
C THR A 100 -5.82 11.34 -0.43
N ARG A 101 -6.37 12.44 -0.94
CA ARG A 101 -7.74 12.51 -1.43
C ARG A 101 -8.05 11.43 -2.45
N GLU A 102 -7.20 11.27 -3.43
CA GLU A 102 -7.39 10.33 -4.53
C GLU A 102 -7.40 8.87 -4.04
N ILE A 103 -6.61 8.57 -3.01
CA ILE A 103 -6.59 7.24 -2.39
C ILE A 103 -7.86 7.00 -1.57
N VAL A 104 -8.30 7.99 -0.81
CA VAL A 104 -9.56 7.89 -0.04
C VAL A 104 -10.75 7.71 -0.99
N GLU A 105 -10.81 8.46 -2.07
CA GLU A 105 -11.84 8.32 -3.10
C GLU A 105 -11.79 6.94 -3.76
N LEU A 106 -10.59 6.43 -4.05
CA LEU A 106 -10.40 5.08 -4.61
C LEU A 106 -10.99 4.01 -3.69
N THR A 107 -10.72 4.07 -2.39
CA THR A 107 -11.29 3.08 -1.44
C THR A 107 -12.80 3.14 -1.39
N GLN A 108 -13.39 4.32 -1.42
CA GLN A 108 -14.85 4.49 -1.43
C GLN A 108 -15.47 3.89 -2.69
N LEU A 109 -14.93 4.20 -3.85
CA LEU A 109 -15.40 3.66 -5.13
C LEU A 109 -15.24 2.14 -5.20
N ALA A 110 -14.10 1.64 -4.75
CA ALA A 110 -13.82 0.20 -4.76
C ALA A 110 -14.79 -0.57 -3.83
N HIS A 111 -15.06 -0.06 -2.65
CA HIS A 111 -16.01 -0.67 -1.72
C HIS A 111 -17.47 -0.59 -2.22
N ASN A 112 -17.81 0.45 -2.98
CA ASN A 112 -19.13 0.52 -3.61
C ASN A 112 -19.34 -0.58 -4.65
N LEU A 113 -18.27 -0.92 -5.39
CA LEU A 113 -18.33 -2.01 -6.37
C LEU A 113 -18.24 -3.39 -5.71
N ASN A 114 -17.43 -3.53 -4.69
CA ASN A 114 -17.22 -4.78 -3.97
C ASN A 114 -17.10 -4.51 -2.47
N PRO A 115 -18.21 -4.58 -1.72
CA PRO A 115 -18.20 -4.33 -0.27
C PRO A 115 -17.29 -5.26 0.53
N GLY A 116 -16.98 -6.43 0.00
CA GLY A 116 -16.08 -7.42 0.62
C GLY A 116 -14.61 -7.21 0.31
N LEU A 117 -14.25 -6.17 -0.46
CA LEU A 117 -12.87 -5.92 -0.85
C LEU A 117 -11.98 -5.64 0.36
N LYS A 118 -10.86 -6.35 0.41
CA LYS A 118 -9.86 -6.18 1.46
C LYS A 118 -8.77 -5.23 1.01
N PHE A 119 -8.21 -4.46 1.95
CA PHE A 119 -7.04 -3.65 1.62
C PHE A 119 -6.03 -3.51 2.76
N ILE A 120 -4.78 -3.40 2.35
CA ILE A 120 -3.63 -3.10 3.19
C ILE A 120 -3.24 -1.65 2.93
N VAL A 121 -2.93 -0.90 3.97
CA VAL A 121 -2.36 0.44 3.83
C VAL A 121 -0.94 0.49 4.39
N ILE A 122 -0.05 1.14 3.66
CA ILE A 122 1.28 1.53 4.14
C ILE A 122 1.25 3.03 4.35
N THR A 123 1.48 3.48 5.57
CA THR A 123 1.31 4.89 5.94
C THR A 123 2.28 5.33 7.03
N GLY A 124 2.65 6.60 7.01
CA GLY A 124 3.36 7.25 8.12
C GLY A 124 2.42 7.76 9.22
N ASN A 125 1.11 7.66 9.01
CA ASN A 125 0.09 8.12 9.95
C ASN A 125 -0.90 7.00 10.29
N PRO A 126 -0.57 6.13 11.26
CA PRO A 126 -1.44 5.01 11.63
C PRO A 126 -2.75 5.41 12.29
N ASP A 127 -2.90 6.68 12.68
CA ASP A 127 -4.14 7.22 13.27
C ASP A 127 -5.04 7.88 12.21
N SER A 128 -4.70 7.76 10.94
CA SER A 128 -5.48 8.34 9.84
C SER A 128 -6.78 7.56 9.58
N PRO A 129 -7.78 8.22 8.96
CA PRO A 129 -9.03 7.53 8.56
C PRO A 129 -8.77 6.34 7.63
N LEU A 130 -7.82 6.47 6.71
CA LEU A 130 -7.46 5.38 5.79
C LEU A 130 -6.91 4.17 6.53
N ALA A 131 -6.08 4.40 7.55
CA ALA A 131 -5.56 3.33 8.41
C ALA A 131 -6.68 2.65 9.20
N ASP A 132 -7.61 3.43 9.75
CA ASP A 132 -8.74 2.90 10.53
C ASP A 132 -9.64 1.99 9.67
N GLU A 133 -9.85 2.32 8.41
CA GLU A 133 -10.68 1.55 7.49
C GLU A 133 -9.96 0.33 6.91
N SER A 134 -8.63 0.26 6.99
CA SER A 134 -7.86 -0.83 6.41
C SER A 134 -8.04 -2.14 7.18
N ASP A 135 -7.91 -3.26 6.48
CA ASP A 135 -7.85 -4.59 7.12
C ASP A 135 -6.51 -4.80 7.80
N VAL A 136 -5.45 -4.25 7.23
CA VAL A 136 -4.10 -4.27 7.81
C VAL A 136 -3.43 -2.91 7.56
N CYS A 137 -2.86 -2.35 8.60
CA CYS A 137 -2.07 -1.11 8.52
C CYS A 137 -0.61 -1.40 8.83
N LEU A 138 0.27 -1.07 7.89
CA LEU A 138 1.71 -1.14 8.06
C LEU A 138 2.24 0.29 8.23
N SER A 139 2.70 0.62 9.43
CA SER A 139 3.27 1.93 9.71
C SER A 139 4.73 1.98 9.26
N THR A 140 5.13 3.08 8.62
CA THR A 140 6.52 3.33 8.27
C THR A 140 7.31 3.98 9.41
N GLY A 141 6.66 4.23 10.54
CA GLY A 141 7.28 4.93 11.66
C GLY A 141 7.39 6.43 11.42
N LYS A 142 8.06 7.09 12.35
CA LYS A 142 8.37 8.52 12.23
C LYS A 142 9.83 8.68 11.82
N PRO A 143 10.13 9.58 10.85
CA PRO A 143 11.51 9.91 10.56
C PRO A 143 12.23 10.41 11.81
N ALA A 144 13.52 10.12 11.89
CA ALA A 144 14.35 10.59 12.99
C ALA A 144 14.56 12.11 12.93
#